data_c791e102cf3ec3f65131013d5e94b2b4
#
_entry.id   c791e102cf3ec3f65131013d5e94b2b4
#
_cell.length_a   1.000
_cell.length_b   1.000
_cell.length_c   1.000
_cell.angle_alpha   90.00
_cell.angle_beta   90.00
_cell.angle_gamma   90.00
#
_symmetry.space_group_name_H-M   'P 1'
#
loop_
_entity.id
_entity.type
_entity.pdbx_description
1 polymer ?
#
loop_
_entity_poly.entity_id
_entity_poly.type
_entity_poly.pdbx_seq_one_letter_code
_entity_poly.pdbx_strand_id
1 'polypeptide(L)' 'MSTQIFPVTGLTCGHCVGAITSEVNAVPGVTDVMIDLVSGGTSILSVTADKSISDAEVIAALDEAGEYQLATV' A
#
# COMPACT_ATOMS: atom_id res chain seq x y z
N MET A 1 -13.18 -6.83 -10.73
CA MET A 1 -12.56 -5.93 -9.74
C MET A 1 -12.58 -6.58 -8.38
N SER A 2 -11.48 -6.53 -7.68
CA SER A 2 -11.40 -7.07 -6.32
C SER A 2 -10.54 -6.17 -5.45
N THR A 3 -10.84 -6.14 -4.17
CA THR A 3 -10.09 -5.38 -3.18
C THR A 3 -9.21 -6.33 -2.39
N GLN A 4 -7.92 -6.02 -2.32
CA GLN A 4 -6.96 -6.78 -1.54
C GLN A 4 -6.46 -5.92 -0.39
N ILE A 5 -6.26 -6.55 0.75
CA ILE A 5 -5.83 -5.87 1.97
C ILE A 5 -4.39 -6.25 2.27
N PHE A 6 -3.55 -5.25 2.47
CA PHE A 6 -2.14 -5.45 2.79
C PHE A 6 -1.81 -4.69 4.07
N PRO A 7 -1.31 -5.36 5.11
CA PRO A 7 -0.82 -4.66 6.29
C PRO A 7 0.55 -4.05 6.01
N VAL A 8 0.73 -2.79 6.37
CA VAL A 8 1.96 -2.04 6.09
C VAL A 8 2.46 -1.38 7.37
N THR A 9 3.75 -1.47 7.60
CA THR A 9 4.40 -0.82 8.75
C THR A 9 5.32 0.29 8.29
N GLY A 10 5.68 1.17 9.22
CA GLY A 10 6.59 2.28 8.97
C GLY A 10 5.92 3.61 8.69
N LEU A 11 4.58 3.66 8.66
CA LEU A 11 3.86 4.90 8.45
C LEU A 11 3.76 5.68 9.77
N THR A 12 4.07 6.97 9.68
CA THR A 12 4.07 7.83 10.87
C THR A 12 3.24 9.09 10.68
N CYS A 13 2.88 9.45 9.45
CA CYS A 13 2.14 10.69 9.19
C CYS A 13 1.40 10.62 7.85
N GLY A 14 0.60 11.65 7.59
CA GLY A 14 -0.20 11.74 6.36
C GLY A 14 0.64 11.83 5.07
N HIS A 15 1.86 12.32 5.15
CA HIS A 15 2.76 12.35 3.99
C HIS A 15 3.08 10.94 3.50
N CYS A 16 3.22 10.01 4.44
CA CYS A 16 3.46 8.61 4.11
C CYS A 16 2.28 8.03 3.32
N VAL A 17 1.06 8.35 3.75
CA VAL A 17 -0.15 7.90 3.06
C VAL A 17 -0.15 8.40 1.62
N GLY A 18 0.15 9.67 1.40
CA GLY A 18 0.19 10.25 0.05
C GLY A 18 1.22 9.59 -0.84
N ALA A 19 2.43 9.36 -0.32
CA ALA A 19 3.50 8.74 -1.07
C ALA A 19 3.15 7.31 -1.48
N ILE A 20 2.65 6.52 -0.54
CA ILE A 20 2.27 5.13 -0.81
C ILE A 20 1.10 5.07 -1.79
N THR A 21 0.09 5.91 -1.61
CA THR A 21 -1.07 5.96 -2.50
C THR A 21 -0.63 6.25 -3.93
N SER A 22 0.27 7.20 -4.11
CA SER A 22 0.77 7.57 -5.43
C SER A 22 1.49 6.41 -6.10
N GLU A 23 2.39 5.75 -5.37
CA GLU A 23 3.17 4.65 -5.93
C GLU A 23 2.33 3.41 -6.21
N VAL A 24 1.43 3.06 -5.30
CA VAL A 24 0.55 1.89 -5.49
C VAL A 24 -0.43 2.14 -6.63
N ASN A 25 -0.94 3.37 -6.74
CA ASN A 25 -1.86 3.71 -7.81
C ASN A 25 -1.20 3.63 -9.19
N ALA A 26 0.12 3.71 -9.26
CA ALA A 26 0.86 3.56 -10.51
C ALA A 26 1.06 2.09 -10.91
N VAL A 27 0.73 1.14 -10.05
CA VAL A 27 0.84 -0.29 -10.39
C VAL A 27 -0.21 -0.63 -11.44
N PRO A 28 0.18 -1.32 -12.54
CA PRO A 28 -0.77 -1.67 -13.59
C PRO A 28 -1.94 -2.50 -13.05
N GLY A 29 -3.15 -2.12 -13.42
CA GLY A 29 -4.38 -2.80 -13.01
C GLY A 29 -5.03 -2.21 -11.78
N VAL A 30 -4.34 -1.37 -11.02
CA VAL A 30 -4.90 -0.74 -9.82
C VAL A 30 -5.87 0.38 -10.23
N THR A 31 -7.08 0.33 -9.68
CA THR A 31 -8.13 1.32 -9.97
C THR A 31 -8.40 2.24 -8.78
N ASP A 32 -8.12 1.78 -7.57
CA ASP A 32 -8.34 2.60 -6.38
C ASP A 32 -7.42 2.14 -5.25
N VAL A 33 -7.04 3.07 -4.38
CA VAL A 33 -6.16 2.81 -3.24
C VAL A 33 -6.70 3.58 -2.03
N MET A 34 -6.81 2.89 -0.90
CA MET A 34 -7.15 3.52 0.37
C MET A 34 -6.20 3.03 1.45
N ILE A 35 -5.85 3.93 2.36
CA ILE A 35 -4.98 3.59 3.48
C ILE A 35 -5.64 4.05 4.77
N ASP A 36 -5.74 3.13 5.72
CA ASP A 36 -6.14 3.42 7.08
C ASP A 36 -4.87 3.56 7.92
N LEU A 37 -4.50 4.80 8.19
CA LEU A 37 -3.24 5.11 8.85
C LEU A 37 -3.33 4.79 10.35
N VAL A 38 -2.40 3.98 10.82
CA VAL A 38 -2.19 3.73 12.25
C VAL A 38 -0.75 4.14 12.55
N SER A 39 -0.57 5.33 13.11
CA SER A 39 0.75 5.86 13.41
C SER A 39 1.44 5.01 14.47
N GLY A 40 2.65 4.56 14.16
CA GLY A 40 3.43 3.71 15.05
C GLY A 40 2.96 2.25 15.13
N GLY A 41 1.94 1.88 14.35
CA GLY A 41 1.41 0.53 14.31
C GLY A 41 1.33 -0.01 12.91
N THR A 42 0.47 -1.00 12.71
CA THR A 42 0.24 -1.59 11.39
C THR A 42 -0.91 -0.87 10.70
N SER A 43 -0.61 -0.16 9.63
CA SER A 43 -1.63 0.49 8.81
C SER A 43 -2.19 -0.50 7.80
N ILE A 44 -3.42 -0.25 7.35
CA ILE A 44 -4.10 -1.14 6.41
C ILE A 44 -4.16 -0.46 5.05
N LEU A 45 -3.56 -1.10 4.07
CA LEU A 45 -3.59 -0.68 2.68
C LEU A 45 -4.64 -1.50 1.95
N SER A 46 -5.65 -0.83 1.41
CA SER A 46 -6.69 -1.48 0.59
C SER A 46 -6.46 -1.11 -0.86
N VAL A 47 -6.26 -2.11 -1.70
CA VAL A 47 -6.00 -1.92 -3.13
C VAL A 47 -7.13 -2.56 -3.92
N THR A 48 -7.82 -1.76 -4.71
CA THR A 48 -8.83 -2.26 -5.65
C THR A 48 -8.21 -2.30 -7.04
N ALA A 49 -8.29 -3.45 -7.67
CA ALA A 49 -7.70 -3.65 -8.98
C ALA A 49 -8.57 -4.58 -9.83
N ASP A 50 -8.37 -4.54 -11.13
CA ASP A 50 -9.08 -5.42 -12.06
C ASP A 50 -8.42 -6.79 -12.20
N LYS A 51 -7.31 -6.99 -11.50
CA LYS A 51 -6.58 -8.26 -11.42
C LYS A 51 -5.94 -8.40 -10.04
N SER A 52 -5.48 -9.60 -9.72
CA SER A 52 -4.75 -9.81 -8.47
C SER A 52 -3.40 -9.09 -8.50
N ILE A 53 -3.11 -8.39 -7.42
CA ILE A 53 -1.83 -7.71 -7.25
C ILE A 53 -0.97 -8.58 -6.32
N SER A 54 0.25 -8.85 -6.73
CA SER A 54 1.16 -9.68 -5.95
C SER A 54 1.81 -8.89 -4.82
N ASP A 55 2.26 -9.59 -3.77
CA ASP A 55 3.02 -8.98 -2.69
C ASP A 55 4.27 -8.28 -3.23
N ALA A 56 4.92 -8.88 -4.22
CA ALA A 56 6.13 -8.30 -4.82
C ALA A 56 5.85 -6.94 -5.47
N GLU A 57 4.69 -6.80 -6.11
CA GLU A 57 4.31 -5.51 -6.72
C GLU A 57 4.06 -4.45 -5.65
N VAL A 58 3.41 -4.83 -4.55
CA VAL A 58 3.18 -3.92 -3.43
C VAL A 58 4.49 -3.55 -2.74
N ILE A 59 5.37 -4.52 -2.52
CA ILE A 59 6.67 -4.28 -1.91
C ILE A 59 7.49 -3.32 -2.76
N ALA A 60 7.50 -3.50 -4.07
CA ALA A 60 8.21 -2.60 -4.98
C ALA A 60 7.65 -1.18 -4.90
N ALA A 61 6.34 -1.03 -4.84
CA ALA A 61 5.70 0.29 -4.71
C ALA A 61 6.04 0.94 -3.37
N LEU A 62 6.03 0.18 -2.29
CA LEU A 62 6.39 0.68 -0.97
C LEU A 62 7.85 1.13 -0.92
N ASP A 63 8.74 0.37 -1.56
CA ASP A 63 10.17 0.70 -1.63
C ASP A 63 10.41 2.00 -2.39
N GLU A 64 9.66 2.25 -3.45
CA GLU A 64 9.73 3.50 -4.21
C GLU A 64 9.17 4.68 -3.40
N ALA A 65 8.18 4.44 -2.55
CA ALA A 65 7.57 5.49 -1.74
C ALA A 65 8.46 5.87 -0.55
N GLY A 66 9.29 4.96 -0.05
CA GLY A 66 10.13 5.21 1.12
C GLY A 66 10.53 3.90 1.80
N GLU A 67 10.77 3.97 3.11
CA GLU A 67 11.23 2.82 3.89
C GLU A 67 10.06 2.11 4.59
N TYR A 68 9.03 1.81 3.83
CA TYR A 68 7.86 1.11 4.35
C TYR A 68 7.99 -0.38 4.10
N GLN A 69 7.37 -1.17 4.95
CA GLN A 69 7.44 -2.62 4.83
C GLN A 69 6.05 -3.24 4.85
N LEU A 70 5.88 -4.27 4.05
CA LEU A 70 4.69 -5.09 4.10
C LEU A 70 4.79 -5.99 5.32
N ALA A 71 3.85 -5.86 6.25
CA ALA A 71 3.83 -6.71 7.43
C ALA A 71 3.27 -8.07 7.02
N THR A 72 4.12 -9.09 7.03
CA THR A 72 3.69 -10.45 6.75
C THR A 72 3.40 -11.16 8.07
N VAL A 73 2.33 -11.90 8.08
CA VAL A 73 1.93 -12.66 9.27
C VAL A 73 2.36 -14.11 9.10
#